data_d03f8b77dda20901fe1de44d7545c0c7
#
_entry.id   d03f8b77dda20901fe1de44d7545c0c7
#
_cell.length_a   1.000
_cell.length_b   1.000
_cell.length_c   1.000
_cell.angle_alpha   90.00
_cell.angle_beta   90.00
_cell.angle_gamma   90.00
#
_symmetry.space_group_name_H-M   'P 1'
#
loop_
_entity.id
_entity.type
_entity.pdbx_description
1 polymer ?
#
loop_
_entity_poly.entity_id
_entity_poly.type
_entity_poly.pdbx_seq_one_letter_code
_entity_poly.pdbx_strand_id
1 'polypeptide(L)'
;GVGGSAGNASHAVNDFRKLANIECYTPTDNASELTARINDDSWETVFSTWLNSSNLNSKDLLFIFSVGGGNQEKNVSVNLIEAIKYAKKVNCDVVGIVSRDGGFTYQNSYGCIKIPVVNKANITPHAEGWQAVIWHMIVTDPRILVNTNKWESLEN
;
A
#
# COMPACT_ATOMS: atom_id res chain seq x y z
N GLY A 1 1.78 -2.33 3.03
CA GLY A 1 1.20 -3.69 2.89
C GLY A 1 1.89 -4.75 3.70
N VAL A 2 1.30 -5.94 3.79
CA VAL A 2 1.86 -7.10 4.50
C VAL A 2 1.82 -8.32 3.58
N GLY A 3 2.84 -9.19 3.63
CA GLY A 3 2.90 -10.41 2.81
C GLY A 3 2.92 -10.10 1.31
N GLY A 4 2.07 -10.77 0.52
CA GLY A 4 1.98 -10.52 -0.93
C GLY A 4 1.53 -9.09 -1.26
N SER A 5 0.72 -8.47 -0.41
CA SER A 5 0.40 -7.03 -0.53
C SER A 5 1.63 -6.12 -0.33
N ALA A 6 2.60 -6.51 0.53
CA ALA A 6 3.87 -5.79 0.62
C ALA A 6 4.71 -5.96 -0.65
N GLY A 7 4.73 -7.17 -1.23
CA GLY A 7 5.36 -7.41 -2.53
C GLY A 7 4.77 -6.54 -3.64
N ASN A 8 3.44 -6.40 -3.68
CA ASN A 8 2.76 -5.45 -4.58
C ASN A 8 3.18 -4.00 -4.33
N ALA A 9 3.26 -3.57 -3.07
CA ALA A 9 3.68 -2.21 -2.72
C ALA A 9 5.13 -1.94 -3.15
N SER A 10 6.05 -2.88 -2.94
CA SER A 10 7.45 -2.76 -3.37
C SER A 10 7.57 -2.67 -4.90
N HIS A 11 6.83 -3.50 -5.64
CA HIS A 11 6.80 -3.42 -7.11
C HIS A 11 6.17 -2.10 -7.59
N ALA A 12 5.05 -1.68 -6.98
CA ALA A 12 4.42 -0.40 -7.30
C ALA A 12 5.38 0.79 -7.10
N VAL A 13 6.17 0.79 -6.02
CA VAL A 13 7.19 1.82 -5.77
C VAL A 13 8.15 1.94 -6.95
N ASN A 14 8.66 0.81 -7.49
CA ASN A 14 9.53 0.84 -8.67
C ASN A 14 8.85 1.53 -9.85
N ASP A 15 7.61 1.16 -10.16
CA ASP A 15 6.93 1.64 -11.35
C ASP A 15 6.44 3.09 -11.20
N PHE A 16 5.91 3.48 -10.06
CA PHE A 16 5.57 4.89 -9.82
C PHE A 16 6.80 5.80 -9.93
N ARG A 17 7.95 5.37 -9.44
CA ARG A 17 9.20 6.12 -9.59
C ARG A 17 9.69 6.16 -11.04
N LYS A 18 9.73 5.00 -11.71
CA LYS A 18 10.29 4.86 -13.06
C LYS A 18 9.38 5.41 -14.15
N LEU A 19 8.08 5.10 -14.09
CA LEU A 19 7.13 5.40 -15.15
C LEU A 19 6.42 6.73 -14.95
N ALA A 20 6.10 7.09 -13.72
CA ALA A 20 5.35 8.30 -13.39
C ALA A 20 6.23 9.42 -12.79
N ASN A 21 7.51 9.18 -12.55
CA ASN A 21 8.43 10.11 -11.88
C ASN A 21 7.90 10.61 -10.52
N ILE A 22 7.17 9.77 -9.80
CA ILE A 22 6.62 10.07 -8.48
C ILE A 22 7.56 9.52 -7.42
N GLU A 23 8.00 10.38 -6.50
CA GLU A 23 8.77 9.97 -5.33
C GLU A 23 7.89 9.11 -4.40
N CYS A 24 8.30 7.87 -4.15
CA CYS A 24 7.59 6.96 -3.26
C CYS A 24 8.50 5.90 -2.66
N TYR A 25 8.07 5.33 -1.53
CA TYR A 25 8.82 4.38 -0.73
C TYR A 25 7.88 3.38 -0.05
N THR A 26 8.43 2.23 0.38
CA THR A 26 7.69 1.28 1.23
C THR A 26 8.56 0.81 2.39
N PRO A 27 7.98 0.66 3.60
CA PRO A 27 8.74 0.31 4.81
C PRO A 27 9.33 -1.11 4.77
N THR A 28 8.92 -1.94 3.82
CA THR A 28 9.36 -3.34 3.72
C THR A 28 10.61 -3.54 2.85
N ASP A 29 11.11 -2.50 2.18
CA ASP A 29 12.27 -2.62 1.28
C ASP A 29 13.61 -2.59 2.02
N ASN A 30 13.63 -2.11 3.27
CA ASN A 30 14.83 -2.16 4.11
C ASN A 30 14.65 -3.20 5.22
N ALA A 31 15.20 -4.39 5.00
CA ALA A 31 15.08 -5.50 5.96
C ALA A 31 15.71 -5.16 7.33
N SER A 32 16.80 -4.41 7.35
CA SER A 32 17.47 -4.02 8.61
C SER A 32 16.57 -3.10 9.44
N GLU A 33 16.02 -2.06 8.83
CA GLU A 33 15.12 -1.14 9.52
C GLU A 33 13.83 -1.82 9.97
N LEU A 34 13.22 -2.62 9.09
CA LEU A 34 12.00 -3.37 9.39
C LEU A 34 12.18 -4.29 10.60
N THR A 35 13.25 -5.09 10.59
CA THR A 35 13.51 -6.06 11.67
C THR A 35 13.93 -5.40 12.98
N ALA A 36 14.70 -4.32 12.93
CA ALA A 36 15.05 -3.55 14.13
C ALA A 36 13.81 -2.93 14.78
N ARG A 37 12.94 -2.27 14.01
CA ARG A 37 11.71 -1.67 14.55
C ARG A 37 10.75 -2.72 15.13
N ILE A 38 10.66 -3.90 14.51
CA ILE A 38 9.84 -5.00 15.06
C ILE A 38 10.42 -5.51 16.38
N ASN A 39 11.75 -5.64 16.48
CA ASN A 39 12.42 -6.14 17.67
C ASN A 39 12.40 -5.14 18.82
N ASP A 40 12.61 -3.86 18.53
CA ASP A 40 12.80 -2.81 19.54
C ASP A 40 11.48 -2.15 19.97
N ASP A 41 10.56 -1.97 19.03
CA ASP A 41 9.24 -1.36 19.27
C ASP A 41 8.16 -2.44 19.31
N SER A 42 7.51 -2.71 18.17
CA SER A 42 6.56 -3.81 18.00
C SER A 42 6.15 -3.99 16.54
N TRP A 43 5.54 -5.14 16.24
CA TRP A 43 4.90 -5.38 14.94
C TRP A 43 3.73 -4.40 14.67
N GLU A 44 3.01 -4.02 15.70
CA GLU A 44 1.85 -3.14 15.59
C GLU A 44 2.24 -1.72 15.16
N THR A 45 3.37 -1.21 15.64
CA THR A 45 3.81 0.17 15.41
C THR A 45 4.82 0.34 14.30
N VAL A 46 5.33 -0.76 13.74
CA VAL A 46 6.45 -0.75 12.77
C VAL A 46 6.25 0.23 11.60
N PHE A 47 5.05 0.31 11.05
CA PHE A 47 4.77 1.20 9.93
C PHE A 47 4.53 2.65 10.37
N SER A 48 3.86 2.87 11.49
CA SER A 48 3.63 4.22 11.99
C SER A 48 4.92 4.90 12.46
N THR A 49 5.82 4.17 13.09
CA THR A 49 7.15 4.69 13.49
C THR A 49 8.05 4.94 12.28
N TRP A 50 7.97 4.08 11.25
CA TRP A 50 8.65 4.30 9.97
C TRP A 50 8.14 5.57 9.26
N LEU A 51 6.81 5.76 9.19
CA LEU A 51 6.19 6.95 8.60
C LEU A 51 6.59 8.23 9.34
N ASN A 52 6.70 8.17 10.69
CA ASN A 52 7.19 9.29 11.48
C ASN A 52 8.63 9.66 11.12
N SER A 53 9.52 8.67 11.02
CA SER A 53 10.92 8.90 10.63
C SER A 53 11.07 9.36 9.18
N SER A 54 10.12 9.02 8.32
CA SER A 54 10.03 9.47 6.92
C SER A 54 9.42 10.87 6.79
N ASN A 55 9.08 11.53 7.89
CA ASN A 55 8.48 12.87 7.94
C ASN A 55 7.17 12.99 7.15
N LEU A 56 6.35 11.92 7.16
CA LEU A 56 5.03 11.94 6.52
C LEU A 56 4.24 13.18 6.92
N ASN A 57 3.64 13.85 5.96
CA ASN A 57 2.92 15.10 6.17
C ASN A 57 1.73 15.26 5.21
N SER A 58 1.01 16.38 5.29
CA SER A 58 -0.21 16.64 4.51
C SER A 58 -0.02 16.83 2.99
N LYS A 59 1.21 16.81 2.48
CA LYS A 59 1.51 16.87 1.05
C LYS A 59 1.77 15.48 0.45
N ASP A 60 1.81 14.47 1.31
CA ASP A 60 2.05 13.09 0.94
C ASP A 60 0.74 12.32 0.79
N LEU A 61 0.83 11.10 0.27
CA LEU A 61 -0.26 10.15 0.14
C LEU A 61 0.17 8.80 0.73
N LEU A 62 -0.60 8.26 1.65
CA LEU A 62 -0.42 6.90 2.14
C LEU A 62 -1.25 5.94 1.29
N PHE A 63 -0.58 5.05 0.54
CA PHE A 63 -1.25 4.06 -0.30
C PHE A 63 -1.21 2.68 0.36
N ILE A 64 -2.38 2.13 0.71
CA ILE A 64 -2.54 0.85 1.40
C ILE A 64 -2.91 -0.26 0.42
N PHE A 65 -2.11 -1.33 0.42
CA PHE A 65 -2.46 -2.61 -0.19
C PHE A 65 -2.77 -3.63 0.91
N SER A 66 -3.97 -4.18 0.92
CA SER A 66 -4.36 -5.14 1.95
C SER A 66 -5.50 -6.04 1.49
N VAL A 67 -5.48 -7.32 1.89
CA VAL A 67 -6.59 -8.23 1.62
C VAL A 67 -7.83 -7.83 2.42
N GLY A 68 -7.68 -7.55 3.71
CA GLY A 68 -8.80 -7.27 4.61
C GLY A 68 -8.88 -5.83 5.13
N GLY A 69 -7.90 -4.97 4.80
CA GLY A 69 -7.90 -3.57 5.20
C GLY A 69 -7.63 -3.28 6.69
N GLY A 70 -7.28 -4.30 7.48
CA GLY A 70 -7.07 -4.19 8.92
C GLY A 70 -8.34 -4.34 9.75
N ASN A 71 -8.26 -5.12 10.84
CA ASN A 71 -9.34 -5.32 11.79
C ASN A 71 -8.80 -5.32 13.22
N GLN A 72 -9.15 -4.33 14.00
CA GLN A 72 -8.64 -4.14 15.36
C GLN A 72 -9.21 -5.17 16.34
N GLU A 73 -10.49 -5.50 16.24
CA GLU A 73 -11.15 -6.46 17.13
C GLU A 73 -10.55 -7.87 16.98
N LYS A 74 -10.19 -8.25 15.74
CA LYS A 74 -9.62 -9.55 15.41
C LYS A 74 -8.08 -9.57 15.46
N ASN A 75 -7.46 -8.46 15.83
CA ASN A 75 -6.00 -8.29 15.84
C ASN A 75 -5.33 -8.66 14.50
N VAL A 76 -5.91 -8.22 13.37
CA VAL A 76 -5.40 -8.51 12.03
C VAL A 76 -4.89 -7.22 11.38
N SER A 77 -3.63 -7.23 10.94
CA SER A 77 -2.98 -6.09 10.27
C SER A 77 -3.09 -4.78 11.07
N VAL A 78 -2.88 -4.85 12.38
CA VAL A 78 -2.94 -3.69 13.28
C VAL A 78 -1.89 -2.64 12.90
N ASN A 79 -0.75 -3.07 12.36
CA ASN A 79 0.27 -2.18 11.83
C ASN A 79 -0.25 -1.24 10.73
N LEU A 80 -1.15 -1.69 9.85
CA LEU A 80 -1.81 -0.83 8.86
C LEU A 80 -2.79 0.14 9.53
N ILE A 81 -3.49 -0.30 10.56
CA ILE A 81 -4.39 0.56 11.35
C ILE A 81 -3.61 1.69 12.00
N GLU A 82 -2.50 1.40 12.65
CA GLU A 82 -1.65 2.41 13.30
C GLU A 82 -1.01 3.35 12.27
N ALA A 83 -0.62 2.85 11.09
CA ALA A 83 -0.16 3.68 9.99
C ALA A 83 -1.23 4.67 9.52
N ILE A 84 -2.48 4.22 9.36
CA ILE A 84 -3.60 5.08 8.97
C ILE A 84 -3.92 6.11 10.06
N LYS A 85 -3.92 5.72 11.34
CA LYS A 85 -4.11 6.64 12.46
C LYS A 85 -3.03 7.74 12.47
N TYR A 86 -1.77 7.35 12.22
CA TYR A 86 -0.68 8.30 12.13
C TYR A 86 -0.84 9.25 10.93
N ALA A 87 -1.17 8.74 9.75
CA ALA A 87 -1.44 9.55 8.57
C ALA A 87 -2.53 10.60 8.82
N LYS A 88 -3.65 10.20 9.45
CA LYS A 88 -4.72 11.13 9.85
C LYS A 88 -4.24 12.20 10.85
N LYS A 89 -3.39 11.83 11.80
CA LYS A 89 -2.83 12.78 12.79
C LYS A 89 -2.03 13.90 12.12
N VAL A 90 -1.34 13.60 11.01
CA VAL A 90 -0.53 14.57 10.25
C VAL A 90 -1.26 15.15 9.03
N ASN A 91 -2.57 14.88 8.90
CA ASN A 91 -3.43 15.31 7.78
C ASN A 91 -2.96 14.79 6.40
N CYS A 92 -2.34 13.62 6.37
CA CYS A 92 -1.98 12.94 5.13
C CYS A 92 -3.18 12.16 4.61
N ASP A 93 -3.48 12.29 3.33
CA ASP A 93 -4.53 11.52 2.68
C ASP A 93 -4.17 10.04 2.60
N VAL A 94 -5.18 9.18 2.72
CA VAL A 94 -5.04 7.73 2.63
C VAL A 94 -5.88 7.22 1.47
N VAL A 95 -5.29 6.38 0.63
CA VAL A 95 -6.00 5.61 -0.40
C VAL A 95 -5.69 4.13 -0.24
N GLY A 96 -6.55 3.26 -0.80
CA GLY A 96 -6.33 1.84 -0.63
C GLY A 96 -6.86 0.97 -1.76
N ILE A 97 -6.28 -0.23 -1.89
CA ILE A 97 -6.82 -1.34 -2.66
C ILE A 97 -6.99 -2.50 -1.70
N VAL A 98 -8.23 -2.87 -1.44
CA VAL A 98 -8.61 -3.86 -0.44
C VAL A 98 -9.60 -4.87 -1.01
N SER A 99 -9.94 -5.90 -0.24
CA SER A 99 -11.02 -6.85 -0.54
C SER A 99 -11.90 -7.05 0.71
N ARG A 100 -12.69 -8.10 0.75
CA ARG A 100 -13.62 -8.42 1.84
C ARG A 100 -14.60 -7.26 2.09
N ASP A 101 -14.74 -6.86 3.34
CA ASP A 101 -15.51 -5.67 3.76
C ASP A 101 -14.70 -4.37 3.66
N GLY A 102 -13.38 -4.48 3.44
CA GLY A 102 -12.45 -3.37 3.32
C GLY A 102 -11.84 -2.91 4.63
N GLY A 103 -12.35 -3.38 5.77
CA GLY A 103 -11.84 -3.15 7.11
C GLY A 103 -11.64 -1.68 7.46
N PHE A 104 -10.65 -1.42 8.31
CA PHE A 104 -10.31 -0.08 8.78
C PHE A 104 -9.86 0.85 7.64
N THR A 105 -9.15 0.31 6.64
CA THR A 105 -8.69 1.08 5.47
C THR A 105 -9.86 1.69 4.72
N TYR A 106 -10.87 0.90 4.36
CA TYR A 106 -12.03 1.38 3.61
C TYR A 106 -12.80 2.48 4.35
N GLN A 107 -12.93 2.35 5.67
CA GLN A 107 -13.66 3.31 6.50
C GLN A 107 -12.90 4.63 6.72
N ASN A 108 -11.58 4.64 6.53
CA ASN A 108 -10.71 5.75 6.92
C ASN A 108 -9.90 6.34 5.77
N SER A 109 -10.11 5.90 4.53
CA SER A 109 -9.44 6.44 3.35
C SER A 109 -10.27 7.50 2.64
N TYR A 110 -9.59 8.42 1.97
CA TYR A 110 -10.17 9.38 1.03
C TYR A 110 -10.76 8.68 -0.20
N GLY A 111 -10.06 7.64 -0.68
CA GLY A 111 -10.50 6.81 -1.80
C GLY A 111 -10.04 5.36 -1.62
N CYS A 112 -10.92 4.41 -1.93
CA CYS A 112 -10.59 3.01 -1.76
C CYS A 112 -11.26 2.13 -2.81
N ILE A 113 -10.47 1.34 -3.51
CA ILE A 113 -10.97 0.32 -4.45
C ILE A 113 -11.18 -0.97 -3.67
N LYS A 114 -12.42 -1.49 -3.71
CA LYS A 114 -12.77 -2.74 -3.04
C LYS A 114 -12.95 -3.85 -4.06
N ILE A 115 -12.02 -4.79 -4.08
CA ILE A 115 -12.06 -5.99 -4.92
C ILE A 115 -13.15 -6.93 -4.41
N PRO A 116 -14.13 -7.33 -5.26
CA PRO A 116 -15.21 -8.20 -4.83
C PRO A 116 -14.73 -9.60 -4.45
N VAL A 117 -15.38 -10.21 -3.46
CA VAL A 117 -15.14 -11.60 -3.08
C VAL A 117 -16.01 -12.50 -3.93
N VAL A 118 -15.44 -13.14 -4.91
CA VAL A 118 -16.13 -14.08 -5.80
C VAL A 118 -15.98 -15.55 -5.34
N ASN A 119 -14.93 -15.86 -4.57
CA ASN A 119 -14.70 -17.17 -3.97
C ASN A 119 -14.06 -17.01 -2.59
N LYS A 120 -14.78 -17.42 -1.56
CA LYS A 120 -14.34 -17.31 -0.16
C LYS A 120 -13.07 -18.13 0.15
N ALA A 121 -12.80 -19.21 -0.58
CA ALA A 121 -11.60 -20.02 -0.40
C ALA A 121 -10.33 -19.38 -0.96
N ASN A 122 -10.49 -18.42 -1.90
CA ASN A 122 -9.38 -17.82 -2.65
C ASN A 122 -9.33 -16.29 -2.50
N ILE A 123 -9.80 -15.74 -1.38
CA ILE A 123 -9.83 -14.28 -1.18
C ILE A 123 -8.43 -13.68 -1.31
N THR A 124 -7.44 -14.23 -0.62
CA THR A 124 -6.07 -13.72 -0.59
C THR A 124 -5.43 -13.72 -1.98
N PRO A 125 -5.32 -14.86 -2.71
CA PRO A 125 -4.69 -14.84 -4.03
C PRO A 125 -5.45 -13.98 -5.03
N HIS A 126 -6.78 -13.92 -4.97
CA HIS A 126 -7.53 -13.03 -5.85
C HIS A 126 -7.31 -11.57 -5.52
N ALA A 127 -7.32 -11.19 -4.23
CA ALA A 127 -7.06 -9.81 -3.82
C ALA A 127 -5.66 -9.36 -4.23
N GLU A 128 -4.64 -10.17 -3.97
CA GLU A 128 -3.25 -9.83 -4.30
C GLU A 128 -3.01 -9.77 -5.81
N GLY A 129 -3.60 -10.68 -6.58
CA GLY A 129 -3.53 -10.64 -8.05
C GLY A 129 -4.21 -9.39 -8.63
N TRP A 130 -5.41 -9.05 -8.15
CA TRP A 130 -6.10 -7.84 -8.58
C TRP A 130 -5.44 -6.54 -8.09
N GLN A 131 -4.80 -6.53 -6.92
CA GLN A 131 -3.97 -5.39 -6.51
C GLN A 131 -2.92 -5.08 -7.58
N ALA A 132 -2.23 -6.12 -8.12
CA ALA A 132 -1.25 -5.95 -9.17
C ALA A 132 -1.87 -5.35 -10.44
N VAL A 133 -2.98 -5.87 -10.90
CA VAL A 133 -3.68 -5.32 -12.08
C VAL A 133 -4.06 -3.85 -11.86
N ILE A 134 -4.64 -3.53 -10.71
CA ILE A 134 -5.19 -2.20 -10.43
C ILE A 134 -4.07 -1.16 -10.32
N TRP A 135 -2.98 -1.43 -9.56
CA TRP A 135 -1.93 -0.42 -9.45
C TRP A 135 -1.16 -0.24 -10.77
N HIS A 136 -1.02 -1.28 -11.60
CA HIS A 136 -0.50 -1.12 -12.96
C HIS A 136 -1.41 -0.22 -13.81
N MET A 137 -2.73 -0.40 -13.74
CA MET A 137 -3.67 0.49 -14.43
C MET A 137 -3.54 1.94 -13.97
N ILE A 138 -3.31 2.17 -12.66
CA ILE A 138 -3.13 3.51 -12.11
C ILE A 138 -1.83 4.13 -12.64
N VAL A 139 -0.70 3.44 -12.53
CA VAL A 139 0.61 4.00 -12.91
C VAL A 139 0.76 4.22 -14.42
N THR A 140 0.01 3.45 -15.23
CA THR A 140 -0.02 3.61 -16.70
C THR A 140 -1.11 4.54 -17.21
N ASP A 141 -1.89 5.18 -16.31
CA ASP A 141 -2.87 6.17 -16.73
C ASP A 141 -2.18 7.35 -17.44
N PRO A 142 -2.65 7.74 -18.63
CA PRO A 142 -2.03 8.82 -19.44
C PRO A 142 -1.88 10.17 -18.70
N ARG A 143 -2.62 10.39 -17.62
CA ARG A 143 -2.54 11.62 -16.80
C ARG A 143 -1.30 11.67 -15.92
N ILE A 144 -0.69 10.53 -15.61
CA ILE A 144 0.48 10.44 -14.72
C ILE A 144 1.68 9.74 -15.36
N LEU A 145 1.47 8.92 -16.38
CA LEU A 145 2.53 8.23 -17.11
C LEU A 145 3.41 9.23 -17.85
N VAL A 146 4.70 9.27 -17.57
CA VAL A 146 5.67 10.14 -18.23
C VAL A 146 6.76 9.37 -18.98
N ASN A 147 6.99 8.12 -18.65
CA ASN A 147 7.97 7.24 -19.30
C ASN A 147 7.33 5.91 -19.68
N THR A 148 7.85 5.23 -20.70
CA THR A 148 7.40 3.90 -21.11
C THR A 148 8.40 2.83 -20.68
N ASN A 149 7.94 1.60 -20.55
CA ASN A 149 8.79 0.45 -20.38
C ASN A 149 9.55 0.15 -21.69
N LYS A 150 10.64 -0.63 -21.55
CA LYS A 150 11.48 -0.95 -22.71
C LYS A 150 10.74 -1.74 -23.80
N TRP A 151 9.87 -2.69 -23.41
CA TRP A 151 9.11 -3.50 -24.37
C TRP A 151 8.18 -2.63 -25.23
N GLU A 152 7.40 -1.78 -24.59
CA GLU A 152 6.47 -0.88 -25.28
C GLU A 152 7.20 0.17 -26.14
N SER A 153 8.46 0.51 -25.81
CA SER A 153 9.28 1.44 -26.60
C SER A 153 9.92 0.80 -27.84
N LEU A 154 9.93 -0.54 -27.96
CA LEU A 154 10.49 -1.25 -29.11
C LEU A 154 9.48 -1.43 -30.25
N GLU A 155 8.18 -1.21 -29.98
CA GLU A 155 7.10 -1.38 -30.97
C GLU A 155 6.71 -0.07 -31.66
N ASN A 156 7.38 1.02 -31.31
CA ASN A 156 7.27 2.36 -31.93
C ASN A 156 8.59 2.65 -32.68
#